data_ebf8f737d42304ca227350bb1b165999
#
_entry.id   ebf8f737d42304ca227350bb1b165999
#
_cell.length_a   1.000
_cell.length_b   1.000
_cell.length_c   1.000
_cell.angle_alpha   90.00
_cell.angle_beta   90.00
_cell.angle_gamma   90.00
#
_symmetry.space_group_name_H-M   'P 1'
#
loop_
_entity.id
_entity.type
_entity.pdbx_description
1 polymer ?
#
loop_
_entity_poly.entity_id
_entity_poly.type
_entity_poly.pdbx_seq_one_letter_code
_entity_poly.pdbx_strand_id
1 'polypeptide(L)'
;MRNLVLTLALASLLCACDTVNMVEPANPASQREMLSDKRIITDSSLDDIAYVEGVNTARNSAGLLKVQAELVNKTTAYRNINYKFEWIDKSGMQVSAPTSTWISLPIEGGESRFVSAVAPNKNVVDFRLKLMPNVRD
;
A
#
# COMPACT_ATOMS: atom_id res chain seq x y z
N MET A 1 2.11 35.81 -59.33
CA MET A 1 1.85 36.03 -57.89
C MET A 1 0.62 35.28 -57.34
N ARG A 2 -0.24 34.73 -58.20
CA ARG A 2 -1.49 34.06 -57.77
C ARG A 2 -1.28 32.57 -57.37
N ASN A 3 -0.15 31.98 -57.76
CA ASN A 3 0.16 30.55 -57.48
C ASN A 3 1.02 30.36 -56.21
N LEU A 4 1.53 31.43 -55.60
CA LEU A 4 2.34 31.35 -54.40
C LEU A 4 1.51 31.32 -53.11
N VAL A 5 0.28 31.78 -53.19
CA VAL A 5 -0.65 31.82 -52.02
C VAL A 5 -1.32 30.46 -51.81
N LEU A 6 -1.45 29.68 -52.87
CA LEU A 6 -2.13 28.36 -52.78
C LEU A 6 -1.25 27.24 -52.21
N THR A 7 0.10 27.41 -52.23
CA THR A 7 1.03 26.43 -51.67
C THR A 7 1.30 26.61 -50.19
N LEU A 8 0.92 27.76 -49.60
CA LEU A 8 1.12 28.00 -48.16
C LEU A 8 -0.04 27.52 -47.30
N ALA A 9 -1.20 27.25 -47.92
CA ALA A 9 -2.40 26.80 -47.18
C ALA A 9 -2.47 25.26 -46.97
N LEU A 10 -1.57 24.50 -47.59
CA LEU A 10 -1.59 23.02 -47.51
C LEU A 10 -0.60 22.43 -46.50
N ALA A 11 0.21 23.29 -45.83
CA ALA A 11 1.23 22.85 -44.87
C ALA A 11 0.77 22.84 -43.39
N SER A 12 -0.49 23.20 -43.09
CA SER A 12 -0.95 23.37 -41.73
C SER A 12 -1.91 22.27 -41.23
N LEU A 13 -1.97 21.11 -41.89
CA LEU A 13 -2.87 19.99 -41.51
C LEU A 13 -2.16 18.73 -41.05
N LEU A 14 -0.95 18.84 -40.52
CA LEU A 14 -0.17 17.68 -40.05
C LEU A 14 0.27 17.81 -38.58
N CYS A 15 -0.64 18.18 -37.70
CA CYS A 15 -0.40 18.09 -36.27
C CYS A 15 -1.69 17.75 -35.52
N ALA A 16 -2.13 16.52 -35.61
CA ALA A 16 -3.03 15.92 -34.64
C ALA A 16 -2.88 14.40 -34.72
N CYS A 17 -1.73 13.92 -34.30
CA CYS A 17 -1.63 12.58 -33.74
C CYS A 17 -1.53 12.76 -32.24
N ASP A 18 -2.66 12.97 -31.57
CA ASP A 18 -2.82 12.60 -30.19
C ASP A 18 -2.68 11.08 -30.13
N THR A 19 -1.50 10.63 -29.78
CA THR A 19 -1.26 9.23 -29.45
C THR A 19 -1.99 8.93 -28.15
N VAL A 20 -3.13 8.26 -28.29
CA VAL A 20 -3.97 7.75 -27.19
C VAL A 20 -3.26 6.59 -26.44
N ASN A 21 -1.95 6.62 -26.30
CA ASN A 21 -1.15 5.66 -25.57
C ASN A 21 -0.04 6.37 -24.80
N MET A 22 -0.38 7.42 -24.05
CA MET A 22 0.39 7.68 -22.85
C MET A 22 -0.07 6.66 -21.81
N VAL A 23 0.63 5.54 -21.78
CA VAL A 23 0.78 4.78 -20.55
C VAL A 23 1.44 5.76 -19.59
N GLU A 24 0.68 6.25 -18.62
CA GLU A 24 1.23 7.02 -17.52
C GLU A 24 2.44 6.20 -17.00
N PRO A 25 3.67 6.74 -17.01
CA PRO A 25 4.81 5.96 -16.54
C PRO A 25 4.49 5.54 -15.12
N ALA A 26 4.46 4.25 -14.87
CA ALA A 26 4.32 3.70 -13.54
C ALA A 26 5.27 4.49 -12.65
N ASN A 27 4.72 5.11 -11.60
CA ASN A 27 5.47 5.97 -10.70
C ASN A 27 6.80 5.28 -10.39
N PRO A 28 7.96 5.88 -10.72
CA PRO A 28 9.21 5.17 -10.65
C PRO A 28 9.39 4.61 -9.24
N ALA A 29 9.72 3.34 -9.14
CA ALA A 29 9.90 2.59 -7.90
C ALA A 29 10.91 3.23 -6.90
N SER A 30 11.55 4.33 -7.29
CA SER A 30 12.49 5.10 -6.49
C SER A 30 11.85 6.04 -5.47
N GLN A 31 10.53 6.17 -5.43
CA GLN A 31 9.80 7.01 -4.46
C GLN A 31 8.84 6.19 -3.61
N ARG A 32 9.27 5.02 -3.18
CA ARG A 32 8.55 4.28 -2.14
C ARG A 32 8.81 4.98 -0.80
N GLU A 33 7.86 5.79 -0.38
CA GLU A 33 7.90 6.47 0.91
C GLU A 33 7.22 5.60 1.97
N MET A 34 7.84 5.54 3.14
CA MET A 34 7.24 4.92 4.32
C MET A 34 5.95 5.67 4.68
N LEU A 35 4.83 4.95 4.74
CA LEU A 35 3.55 5.52 5.12
C LEU A 35 3.59 5.93 6.60
N SER A 36 3.43 7.23 6.87
CA SER A 36 3.24 7.75 8.22
C SER A 36 1.75 7.70 8.60
N ASP A 37 1.30 6.60 9.16
CA ASP A 37 -0.08 6.41 9.62
C ASP A 37 -0.07 6.10 11.13
N LYS A 38 -0.82 6.87 11.92
CA LYS A 38 -0.95 6.66 13.39
C LYS A 38 -1.55 5.30 13.76
N ARG A 39 -2.17 4.61 12.83
CA ARG A 39 -2.71 3.25 13.00
C ARG A 39 -1.64 2.17 12.90
N ILE A 40 -0.43 2.54 12.44
CA ILE A 40 0.69 1.62 12.32
C ILE A 40 1.64 1.87 13.47
N ILE A 41 1.86 0.84 14.27
CA ILE A 41 2.76 0.86 15.41
C ILE A 41 3.88 -0.14 15.11
N THR A 42 5.08 0.38 14.90
CA THR A 42 6.28 -0.42 14.68
C THR A 42 7.19 -0.36 15.90
N ASP A 43 7.91 -1.44 16.15
CA ASP A 43 9.07 -1.41 17.03
C ASP A 43 10.23 -0.70 16.34
N SER A 44 10.95 0.17 17.04
CA SER A 44 12.08 0.92 16.49
C SER A 44 13.19 0.01 15.93
N SER A 45 13.30 -1.23 16.41
CA SER A 45 14.21 -2.23 15.87
C SER A 45 13.87 -2.69 14.44
N LEU A 46 12.66 -2.39 13.95
CA LEU A 46 12.27 -2.63 12.55
C LEU A 46 12.67 -1.49 11.61
N ASP A 47 13.04 -0.31 12.10
CA ASP A 47 13.27 0.86 11.26
C ASP A 47 14.33 0.61 10.18
N ASP A 48 15.32 -0.25 10.44
CA ASP A 48 16.35 -0.64 9.50
C ASP A 48 16.03 -1.92 8.69
N ILE A 49 14.96 -2.61 9.03
CA ILE A 49 14.59 -3.92 8.46
C ILE A 49 13.43 -3.80 7.48
N ALA A 50 12.34 -3.16 7.90
CA ALA A 50 11.10 -3.16 7.13
C ALA A 50 10.27 -1.91 7.39
N TYR A 51 9.34 -1.64 6.47
CA TYR A 51 8.35 -0.58 6.61
C TYR A 51 7.02 -0.97 5.97
N VAL A 52 5.97 -0.21 6.29
CA VAL A 52 4.68 -0.31 5.61
C VAL A 52 4.65 0.71 4.47
N GLU A 53 4.44 0.22 3.26
CA GLU A 53 4.38 1.06 2.06
C GLU A 53 2.98 1.61 1.84
N GLY A 54 1.96 0.80 2.13
CA GLY A 54 0.58 1.21 1.91
C GLY A 54 -0.41 0.47 2.80
N VAL A 55 -1.56 1.09 3.04
CA VAL A 55 -2.69 0.49 3.74
C VAL A 55 -3.97 0.77 2.97
N ASN A 56 -4.71 -0.27 2.67
CA ASN A 56 -6.01 -0.21 2.02
C ASN A 56 -7.08 -0.72 2.98
N THR A 57 -8.22 -0.06 2.98
CA THR A 57 -9.39 -0.47 3.75
C THR A 57 -10.62 -0.54 2.86
N ALA A 58 -11.45 -1.53 3.10
CA ALA A 58 -12.73 -1.70 2.41
C ALA A 58 -13.74 -2.35 3.35
N ARG A 59 -15.02 -2.30 3.00
CA ARG A 59 -16.03 -3.16 3.64
C ARG A 59 -16.39 -4.29 2.68
N ASN A 60 -16.42 -5.51 3.22
CA ASN A 60 -16.86 -6.67 2.46
C ASN A 60 -18.40 -6.68 2.31
N SER A 61 -18.95 -7.65 1.56
CA SER A 61 -20.39 -7.82 1.34
C SER A 61 -21.19 -8.01 2.63
N ALA A 62 -20.56 -8.52 3.69
CA ALA A 62 -21.17 -8.65 5.02
C ALA A 62 -21.08 -7.34 5.85
N GLY A 63 -20.52 -6.26 5.30
CA GLY A 63 -20.36 -4.97 5.99
C GLY A 63 -19.21 -4.92 7.01
N LEU A 64 -18.34 -5.93 7.03
CA LEU A 64 -17.19 -5.99 7.93
C LEU A 64 -16.01 -5.20 7.35
N LEU A 65 -15.28 -4.49 8.20
CA LEU A 65 -14.06 -3.80 7.80
C LEU A 65 -12.99 -4.84 7.41
N LYS A 66 -12.47 -4.71 6.21
CA LYS A 66 -11.31 -5.45 5.71
C LYS A 66 -10.15 -4.49 5.58
N VAL A 67 -9.00 -4.88 6.08
CA VAL A 67 -7.75 -4.12 6.03
C VAL A 67 -6.70 -4.96 5.31
N GLN A 68 -5.90 -4.30 4.48
CA GLN A 68 -4.74 -4.86 3.82
C GLN A 68 -3.59 -3.87 3.93
N ALA A 69 -2.43 -4.34 4.36
CA ALA A 69 -1.21 -3.56 4.42
C ALA A 69 -0.12 -4.22 3.58
N GLU A 70 0.69 -3.42 2.92
CA GLU A 70 1.86 -3.87 2.19
C GLU A 70 3.11 -3.62 3.04
N LEU A 71 3.83 -4.69 3.36
CA LEU A 71 5.09 -4.66 4.11
C LEU A 71 6.24 -4.90 3.15
N VAL A 72 7.30 -4.10 3.29
CA VAL A 72 8.52 -4.21 2.48
C VAL A 72 9.69 -4.56 3.38
N ASN A 73 10.41 -5.63 3.05
CA ASN A 73 11.72 -5.92 3.61
C ASN A 73 12.78 -5.12 2.83
N LYS A 74 13.33 -4.09 3.44
CA LYS A 74 14.34 -3.24 2.78
C LYS A 74 15.77 -3.78 2.87
N THR A 75 15.98 -4.89 3.57
CA THR A 75 17.28 -5.56 3.63
C THR A 75 17.47 -6.51 2.45
N THR A 76 18.68 -6.99 2.28
CA THR A 76 19.01 -8.01 1.26
C THR A 76 18.87 -9.44 1.79
N ALA A 77 18.56 -9.61 3.07
CA ALA A 77 18.45 -10.91 3.73
C ALA A 77 16.99 -11.26 4.03
N TYR A 78 16.71 -12.56 4.06
CA TYR A 78 15.46 -13.09 4.59
C TYR A 78 15.21 -12.59 6.01
N ARG A 79 13.95 -12.27 6.32
CA ARG A 79 13.50 -11.83 7.66
C ARG A 79 12.16 -12.46 8.02
N ASN A 80 11.98 -12.65 9.33
CA ASN A 80 10.67 -12.95 9.91
C ASN A 80 10.15 -11.71 10.64
N ILE A 81 8.98 -11.22 10.26
CA ILE A 81 8.33 -10.08 10.90
C ILE A 81 7.05 -10.57 11.54
N ASN A 82 6.87 -10.28 12.80
CA ASN A 82 5.62 -10.56 13.48
C ASN A 82 4.67 -9.39 13.31
N TYR A 83 3.42 -9.66 12.97
CA TYR A 83 2.39 -8.66 12.86
C TYR A 83 1.12 -9.07 13.59
N LYS A 84 0.32 -8.07 13.97
CA LYS A 84 -0.97 -8.25 14.63
C LYS A 84 -1.92 -7.11 14.28
N PHE A 85 -3.17 -7.43 13.92
CA PHE A 85 -4.25 -6.46 13.83
C PHE A 85 -5.01 -6.38 15.16
N GLU A 86 -5.25 -5.17 15.63
CA GLU A 86 -6.15 -4.86 16.74
C GLU A 86 -7.31 -4.04 16.19
N TRP A 87 -8.52 -4.30 16.65
CA TRP A 87 -9.75 -3.71 16.14
C TRP A 87 -10.33 -2.69 17.11
N ILE A 88 -10.87 -1.61 16.59
CA ILE A 88 -11.39 -0.49 17.37
C ILE A 88 -12.83 -0.21 16.92
N ASP A 89 -13.74 -0.10 17.86
CA ASP A 89 -15.12 0.24 17.59
C ASP A 89 -15.34 1.76 17.48
N LYS A 90 -16.58 2.14 17.15
CA LYS A 90 -16.98 3.55 17.03
C LYS A 90 -16.86 4.38 18.31
N SER A 91 -16.75 3.71 19.49
CA SER A 91 -16.55 4.34 20.79
C SER A 91 -15.07 4.49 21.16
N GLY A 92 -14.17 4.06 20.26
CA GLY A 92 -12.72 4.05 20.48
C GLY A 92 -12.24 2.90 21.36
N MET A 93 -13.09 1.94 21.65
CA MET A 93 -12.76 0.79 22.49
C MET A 93 -12.18 -0.35 21.64
N GLN A 94 -11.18 -1.03 22.19
CA GLN A 94 -10.61 -2.21 21.54
C GLN A 94 -11.59 -3.38 21.59
N VAL A 95 -11.85 -3.97 20.44
CA VAL A 95 -12.70 -5.15 20.29
C VAL A 95 -11.81 -6.40 20.34
N SER A 96 -12.09 -7.29 21.28
CA SER A 96 -11.40 -8.58 21.37
C SER A 96 -11.80 -9.47 20.18
N ALA A 97 -10.82 -10.08 19.53
CA ALA A 97 -11.05 -11.03 18.45
C ALA A 97 -10.04 -12.17 18.49
N PRO A 98 -10.45 -13.41 18.19
CA PRO A 98 -9.51 -14.53 18.09
C PRO A 98 -8.40 -14.29 17.05
N THR A 99 -8.69 -13.49 16.04
CA THR A 99 -7.75 -13.09 14.98
C THR A 99 -6.75 -12.01 15.39
N SER A 100 -6.90 -11.41 16.58
CA SER A 100 -5.96 -10.44 17.14
C SER A 100 -4.79 -11.15 17.83
N THR A 101 -4.12 -12.03 17.11
CA THR A 101 -2.93 -12.78 17.55
C THR A 101 -1.71 -12.37 16.73
N TRP A 102 -0.52 -12.61 17.28
CA TRP A 102 0.72 -12.41 16.54
C TRP A 102 0.88 -13.50 15.47
N ILE A 103 1.16 -13.08 14.25
CA ILE A 103 1.38 -13.93 13.09
C ILE A 103 2.77 -13.63 12.57
N SER A 104 3.55 -14.68 12.31
CA SER A 104 4.88 -14.54 11.69
C SER A 104 4.75 -14.51 10.18
N LEU A 105 5.39 -13.51 9.58
CA LEU A 105 5.47 -13.30 8.15
C LEU A 105 6.91 -13.51 7.69
N PRO A 106 7.22 -14.59 7.00
CA PRO A 106 8.48 -14.75 6.31
C PRO A 106 8.50 -13.85 5.08
N ILE A 107 9.61 -13.13 4.86
CA ILE A 107 9.74 -12.19 3.74
C ILE A 107 11.20 -12.17 3.27
N GLU A 108 11.40 -12.38 1.96
CA GLU A 108 12.72 -12.39 1.35
C GLU A 108 13.33 -10.98 1.27
N GLY A 109 14.63 -10.90 1.07
CA GLY A 109 15.32 -9.63 0.92
C GLY A 109 14.79 -8.83 -0.28
N GLY A 110 14.39 -7.58 -0.05
CA GLY A 110 13.83 -6.70 -1.09
C GLY A 110 12.40 -7.05 -1.53
N GLU A 111 11.78 -8.08 -0.93
CA GLU A 111 10.41 -8.47 -1.25
C GLU A 111 9.39 -7.53 -0.58
N SER A 112 8.23 -7.32 -1.23
CA SER A 112 7.02 -6.80 -0.59
C SER A 112 5.96 -7.89 -0.45
N ARG A 113 5.23 -7.89 0.66
CA ARG A 113 4.14 -8.83 0.93
C ARG A 113 2.92 -8.15 1.52
N PHE A 114 1.75 -8.58 1.08
CA PHE A 114 0.48 -8.13 1.65
C PHE A 114 0.07 -8.98 2.85
N VAL A 115 -0.29 -8.30 3.93
CA VAL A 115 -1.00 -8.89 5.06
C VAL A 115 -2.40 -8.32 5.12
N SER A 116 -3.39 -9.15 5.41
CA SER A 116 -4.77 -8.70 5.46
C SER A 116 -5.54 -9.35 6.59
N ALA A 117 -6.55 -8.65 7.09
CA ALA A 117 -7.46 -9.14 8.10
C ALA A 117 -8.87 -8.57 7.92
N VAL A 118 -9.84 -9.26 8.48
CA VAL A 118 -11.25 -8.86 8.50
C VAL A 118 -11.70 -8.69 9.94
N ALA A 119 -12.39 -7.60 10.20
CA ALA A 119 -12.94 -7.29 11.51
C ALA A 119 -13.95 -8.33 11.98
N PRO A 120 -14.05 -8.61 13.30
CA PRO A 120 -14.91 -9.65 13.82
C PRO A 120 -16.41 -9.29 13.75
N ASN A 121 -16.75 -8.01 13.67
CA ASN A 121 -18.14 -7.55 13.60
C ASN A 121 -18.27 -6.18 12.92
N LYS A 122 -19.51 -5.76 12.67
CA LYS A 122 -19.84 -4.51 11.94
C LYS A 122 -19.61 -3.23 12.77
N ASN A 123 -19.46 -3.33 14.09
CA ASN A 123 -19.24 -2.18 14.96
C ASN A 123 -17.80 -1.67 14.89
N VAL A 124 -16.89 -2.50 14.37
CA VAL A 124 -15.51 -2.10 14.12
C VAL A 124 -15.46 -1.07 13.00
N VAL A 125 -14.83 0.06 13.29
CA VAL A 125 -14.67 1.17 12.34
C VAL A 125 -13.21 1.52 12.05
N ASP A 126 -12.30 1.06 12.93
CA ASP A 126 -10.86 1.37 12.80
C ASP A 126 -10.00 0.19 13.29
N PHE A 127 -8.69 0.30 13.11
CA PHE A 127 -7.74 -0.75 13.44
C PHE A 127 -6.40 -0.17 13.88
N ARG A 128 -5.56 -1.02 14.47
CA ARG A 128 -4.12 -0.81 14.62
C ARG A 128 -3.39 -2.01 14.06
N LEU A 129 -2.37 -1.76 13.26
CA LEU A 129 -1.42 -2.76 12.80
C LEU A 129 -0.15 -2.63 13.65
N LYS A 130 0.17 -3.66 14.41
CA LYS A 130 1.41 -3.73 15.19
C LYS A 130 2.40 -4.63 14.49
N LEU A 131 3.64 -4.19 14.44
CA LEU A 131 4.77 -4.89 13.82
C LEU A 131 5.92 -4.97 14.81
N MET A 132 6.60 -6.11 14.82
CA MET A 132 7.83 -6.30 15.61
C MET A 132 8.73 -7.34 14.90
N PRO A 133 10.06 -7.26 15.07
CA PRO A 133 10.94 -8.29 14.56
C PRO A 133 10.67 -9.61 15.29
N ASN A 134 10.97 -10.72 14.61
CA ASN A 134 11.01 -12.00 15.30
C ASN A 134 12.32 -12.12 16.07
N VAL A 135 12.26 -12.22 17.37
CA VAL A 135 13.43 -12.27 18.28
C VAL A 135 14.27 -13.56 18.11
N ARG A 136 13.87 -14.47 17.22
CA ARG A 136 14.54 -15.75 16.99
C ARG A 136 15.39 -15.83 15.72
N ASP A 137 15.59 -14.69 15.06
CA ASP A 137 16.45 -14.60 13.87
C ASP A 137 17.86 -14.18 14.25
#